data_548c715e4b934069155172cf5dab34c9
#
_entry.id   548c715e4b934069155172cf5dab34c9
#
_cell.length_a   1.000
_cell.length_b   1.000
_cell.length_c   1.000
_cell.angle_alpha   90.00
_cell.angle_beta   90.00
_cell.angle_gamma   90.00
#
_symmetry.space_group_name_H-M   'P 1'
#
loop_
_entity.id
_entity.type
_entity.pdbx_description
1 polymer ?
#
loop_
_entity_poly.entity_id
_entity_poly.type
_entity_poly.pdbx_seq_one_letter_code
_entity_poly.pdbx_strand_id
1 'polypeptide(L)'
;MKTKRKVEIAVISDVHLGTYGCNAIQLLTYLNSINPRKLILNGDIIDVWQFSKRYFPKSHLKVIKKIMDFAANGVEVIYITGNHDEMLRKFSDTSIGNISIVDKLVLNLDGKKAWFFHGDVFDISVQNAKWIAKLGGYGYDLLILLNRFTNWFLEKLGRERYSLSKK
;
A
#
# COMPACT_ATOMS: atom_id res chain seq x y z
N MET A 1 22.65 27.48 -6.47
CA MET A 1 22.02 26.16 -6.32
C MET A 1 22.00 25.80 -4.86
N LYS A 2 20.85 25.47 -4.26
CA LYS A 2 20.82 24.99 -2.86
C LYS A 2 21.56 23.64 -2.80
N THR A 3 22.53 23.52 -1.91
CA THR A 3 23.24 22.26 -1.65
C THR A 3 22.26 21.21 -1.18
N LYS A 4 22.22 20.05 -1.87
CA LYS A 4 21.39 18.92 -1.46
C LYS A 4 21.91 18.32 -0.16
N ARG A 5 21.00 17.98 0.75
CA ARG A 5 21.35 17.31 2.01
C ARG A 5 21.86 15.88 1.73
N LYS A 6 23.07 15.57 2.17
CA LYS A 6 23.60 14.21 2.14
C LYS A 6 22.87 13.36 3.17
N VAL A 7 22.42 12.16 2.78
CA VAL A 7 21.68 11.21 3.62
C VAL A 7 22.24 9.82 3.36
N GLU A 8 22.60 9.08 4.39
CA GLU A 8 23.08 7.70 4.21
C GLU A 8 21.94 6.81 3.68
N ILE A 9 20.78 6.85 4.34
CA ILE A 9 19.62 6.05 3.95
C ILE A 9 18.39 6.97 3.93
N ALA A 10 17.66 6.96 2.82
CA ALA A 10 16.32 7.52 2.73
C ALA A 10 15.31 6.37 2.60
N VAL A 11 14.25 6.39 3.39
CA VAL A 11 13.16 5.42 3.32
C VAL A 11 11.87 6.14 2.94
N ILE A 12 11.14 5.57 1.99
CA ILE A 12 9.86 6.08 1.50
C ILE A 12 8.91 4.90 1.41
N SER A 13 7.68 5.05 1.89
CA SER A 13 6.62 4.04 1.81
C SER A 13 5.29 4.67 1.43
N ASP A 14 4.32 3.87 1.01
CA ASP A 14 2.91 4.24 0.86
C ASP A 14 2.72 5.47 -0.05
N VAL A 15 3.40 5.50 -1.18
CA VAL A 15 3.35 6.62 -2.14
C VAL A 15 2.09 6.57 -3.01
N HIS A 16 1.67 5.36 -3.39
CA HIS A 16 0.51 5.09 -4.22
C HIS A 16 0.49 5.91 -5.52
N LEU A 17 1.60 5.89 -6.28
CA LEU A 17 1.64 6.49 -7.61
C LEU A 17 0.57 5.86 -8.50
N GLY A 18 -0.25 6.68 -9.15
CA GLY A 18 -1.41 6.24 -9.93
C GLY A 18 -2.75 6.54 -9.27
N THR A 19 -2.75 7.04 -8.02
CA THR A 19 -3.96 7.42 -7.31
C THR A 19 -4.12 8.94 -7.18
N TYR A 20 -5.35 9.41 -6.96
CA TYR A 20 -5.65 10.83 -6.72
C TYR A 20 -5.11 11.33 -5.38
N GLY A 21 -4.95 10.44 -4.38
CA GLY A 21 -4.45 10.78 -3.04
C GLY A 21 -2.92 10.95 -2.96
N CYS A 22 -2.19 10.62 -4.03
CA CYS A 22 -0.74 10.68 -4.03
C CYS A 22 -0.21 12.12 -4.03
N ASN A 23 0.64 12.45 -3.07
CA ASN A 23 1.31 13.75 -2.94
C ASN A 23 2.63 13.82 -3.74
N ALA A 24 2.59 13.46 -5.03
CA ALA A 24 3.77 13.31 -5.88
C ALA A 24 4.62 14.58 -6.00
N ILE A 25 4.01 15.78 -5.95
CA ILE A 25 4.74 17.06 -6.04
C ILE A 25 5.60 17.28 -4.78
N GLN A 26 5.03 17.04 -3.61
CA GLN A 26 5.74 17.17 -2.33
C GLN A 26 6.87 16.14 -2.24
N LEU A 27 6.59 14.89 -2.63
CA LEU A 27 7.60 13.84 -2.70
C LEU A 27 8.74 14.22 -3.65
N LEU A 28 8.43 14.73 -4.85
CA LEU A 28 9.44 15.16 -5.80
C LEU A 28 10.30 16.31 -5.24
N THR A 29 9.67 17.25 -4.53
CA THR A 29 10.38 18.34 -3.84
C THR A 29 11.36 17.79 -2.80
N TYR A 30 10.92 16.82 -1.99
CA TYR A 30 11.77 16.14 -1.02
C TYR A 30 12.94 15.40 -1.71
N LEU A 31 12.65 14.57 -2.72
CA LEU A 31 13.67 13.82 -3.46
C LEU A 31 14.71 14.73 -4.15
N ASN A 32 14.30 15.93 -4.57
CA ASN A 32 15.23 16.91 -5.14
C ASN A 32 16.09 17.61 -4.09
N SER A 33 15.69 17.60 -2.84
CA SER A 33 16.42 18.25 -1.73
C SER A 33 17.51 17.37 -1.12
N ILE A 34 17.50 16.07 -1.41
CA ILE A 34 18.42 15.08 -0.84
C ILE A 34 19.40 14.49 -1.86
N ASN A 35 20.51 13.97 -1.35
CA ASN A 35 21.47 13.12 -2.08
C ASN A 35 21.73 11.88 -1.23
N PRO A 36 20.90 10.82 -1.35
CA PRO A 36 21.01 9.63 -0.56
C PRO A 36 22.13 8.71 -1.11
N ARG A 37 22.78 7.95 -0.24
CA ARG A 37 23.63 6.83 -0.63
C ARG A 37 22.78 5.59 -0.95
N LYS A 38 21.71 5.38 -0.18
CA LYS A 38 20.75 4.29 -0.35
C LYS A 38 19.33 4.83 -0.28
N LEU A 39 18.46 4.41 -1.20
CA LEU A 39 17.05 4.73 -1.23
C LEU A 39 16.24 3.43 -1.07
N ILE A 40 15.48 3.32 0.00
CA ILE A 40 14.59 2.21 0.27
C ILE A 40 13.16 2.65 -0.07
N LEU A 41 12.53 1.95 -1.01
CA LEU A 41 11.14 2.09 -1.39
C LEU A 41 10.38 0.96 -0.69
N ASN A 42 9.73 1.26 0.44
CA ASN A 42 9.21 0.24 1.36
C ASN A 42 7.71 -0.03 1.13
N GLY A 43 7.39 -0.63 -0.01
CA GLY A 43 6.06 -1.07 -0.39
C GLY A 43 5.09 0.03 -0.80
N ASP A 44 4.11 -0.33 -1.61
CA ASP A 44 3.01 0.52 -2.05
C ASP A 44 3.48 1.80 -2.74
N ILE A 45 4.53 1.70 -3.54
CA ILE A 45 5.08 2.82 -4.29
C ILE A 45 4.23 3.11 -5.53
N ILE A 46 3.81 2.07 -6.23
CA ILE A 46 2.94 2.16 -7.40
C ILE A 46 1.65 1.41 -7.11
N ASP A 47 0.51 2.09 -7.22
CA ASP A 47 -0.78 1.43 -7.10
C ASP A 47 -1.16 0.78 -8.42
N VAL A 48 -0.70 -0.45 -8.62
CA VAL A 48 -0.96 -1.20 -9.85
C VAL A 48 -2.43 -1.55 -10.02
N TRP A 49 -3.19 -1.67 -8.93
CA TRP A 49 -4.61 -1.99 -8.96
C TRP A 49 -5.45 -0.85 -9.55
N GLN A 50 -5.02 0.41 -9.33
CA GLN A 50 -5.68 1.59 -9.88
C GLN A 50 -5.06 2.07 -11.19
N PHE A 51 -3.87 1.60 -11.53
CA PHE A 51 -3.12 1.98 -12.74
C PHE A 51 -3.88 1.75 -14.05
N SER A 52 -4.84 0.83 -14.08
CA SER A 52 -5.61 0.46 -15.29
C SER A 52 -6.55 1.55 -15.79
N LYS A 53 -6.78 2.64 -15.07
CA LYS A 53 -7.89 3.58 -15.30
C LYS A 53 -7.49 5.00 -15.68
N ARG A 54 -6.53 5.17 -16.60
CA ARG A 54 -6.28 6.46 -17.28
C ARG A 54 -5.78 7.61 -16.42
N TYR A 55 -5.35 7.38 -15.17
CA TYR A 55 -4.84 8.43 -14.31
C TYR A 55 -3.38 8.16 -13.93
N PHE A 56 -2.47 8.83 -14.63
CA PHE A 56 -1.06 8.86 -14.24
C PHE A 56 -0.46 10.22 -14.65
N PRO A 57 -0.62 11.24 -13.80
CA PRO A 57 -0.21 12.60 -14.14
C PRO A 57 1.31 12.74 -14.30
N LYS A 58 1.73 13.78 -15.01
CA LYS A 58 3.16 14.06 -15.27
C LYS A 58 4.00 14.16 -13.99
N SER A 59 3.41 14.58 -12.86
CA SER A 59 4.09 14.61 -11.56
C SER A 59 4.51 13.22 -11.07
N HIS A 60 3.67 12.21 -11.29
CA HIS A 60 3.97 10.81 -10.92
C HIS A 60 5.12 10.26 -11.78
N LEU A 61 5.08 10.50 -13.08
CA LEU A 61 6.19 10.14 -13.98
C LEU A 61 7.51 10.81 -13.57
N LYS A 62 7.46 12.06 -13.12
CA LYS A 62 8.66 12.76 -12.63
C LYS A 62 9.24 12.12 -11.37
N VAL A 63 8.41 11.57 -10.48
CA VAL A 63 8.88 10.80 -9.31
C VAL A 63 9.60 9.54 -9.77
N ILE A 64 9.01 8.74 -10.67
CA ILE A 64 9.65 7.54 -11.21
C ILE A 64 10.97 7.91 -11.87
N LYS A 65 10.95 8.92 -12.77
CA LYS A 65 12.18 9.41 -13.40
C LYS A 65 13.25 9.78 -12.36
N LYS A 66 12.86 10.46 -11.30
CA LYS A 66 13.80 10.86 -10.23
C LYS A 66 14.42 9.68 -9.51
N ILE A 67 13.64 8.61 -9.25
CA ILE A 67 14.14 7.36 -8.67
C ILE A 67 15.12 6.67 -9.62
N MET A 68 14.78 6.61 -10.92
CA MET A 68 15.68 6.08 -11.95
C MET A 68 16.96 6.91 -12.08
N ASP A 69 16.88 8.24 -12.00
CA ASP A 69 18.04 9.14 -12.02
C ASP A 69 18.96 8.87 -10.81
N PHE A 70 18.42 8.57 -9.64
CA PHE A 70 19.22 8.17 -8.49
C PHE A 70 20.00 6.89 -8.77
N ALA A 71 19.33 5.84 -9.25
CA ALA A 71 19.98 4.57 -9.58
C ALA A 71 21.07 4.73 -10.69
N ALA A 72 20.77 5.50 -11.73
CA ALA A 72 21.70 5.79 -12.81
C ALA A 72 22.94 6.55 -12.34
N ASN A 73 22.83 7.33 -11.26
CA ASN A 73 23.95 8.07 -10.65
C ASN A 73 24.60 7.32 -9.47
N GLY A 74 24.43 6.00 -9.37
CA GLY A 74 25.13 5.15 -8.43
C GLY A 74 24.48 5.01 -7.05
N VAL A 75 23.28 5.58 -6.83
CA VAL A 75 22.52 5.35 -5.60
C VAL A 75 21.96 3.92 -5.61
N GLU A 76 22.19 3.19 -4.54
CA GLU A 76 21.56 1.87 -4.34
C GLU A 76 20.07 2.06 -4.03
N VAL A 77 19.21 1.60 -4.95
CA VAL A 77 17.74 1.66 -4.80
C VAL A 77 17.24 0.27 -4.49
N ILE A 78 16.58 0.11 -3.35
CA ILE A 78 15.99 -1.15 -2.93
C ILE A 78 14.47 -0.98 -2.90
N TYR A 79 13.79 -1.77 -3.72
CA TYR A 79 12.34 -1.81 -3.80
C TYR A 79 11.83 -3.00 -3.00
N ILE A 80 11.17 -2.74 -1.90
CA ILE A 80 10.46 -3.76 -1.11
C ILE A 80 9.01 -3.78 -1.60
N THR A 81 8.49 -4.96 -1.92
CA THR A 81 7.13 -5.11 -2.45
C THR A 81 6.08 -4.94 -1.37
N GLY A 82 4.97 -4.25 -1.71
CA GLY A 82 3.76 -4.14 -0.89
C GLY A 82 2.58 -4.88 -1.51
N ASN A 83 1.39 -4.70 -0.95
CA ASN A 83 0.17 -5.34 -1.45
C ASN A 83 -0.40 -4.65 -2.70
N HIS A 84 -0.23 -3.33 -2.86
CA HIS A 84 -0.69 -2.60 -4.05
C HIS A 84 0.22 -2.81 -5.26
N ASP A 85 1.46 -3.19 -5.05
CA ASP A 85 2.44 -3.51 -6.09
C ASP A 85 2.89 -4.98 -6.03
N GLU A 86 2.06 -5.87 -5.48
CA GLU A 86 2.29 -7.31 -5.30
C GLU A 86 2.76 -8.02 -6.59
N MET A 87 2.33 -7.54 -7.76
CA MET A 87 2.77 -8.12 -9.02
C MET A 87 4.29 -8.07 -9.22
N LEU A 88 4.99 -7.15 -8.56
CA LEU A 88 6.44 -7.05 -8.59
C LEU A 88 7.11 -8.15 -7.76
N ARG A 89 6.37 -8.82 -6.87
CA ARG A 89 6.87 -9.92 -6.04
C ARG A 89 7.37 -11.11 -6.88
N LYS A 90 6.88 -11.26 -8.12
CA LYS A 90 7.41 -12.23 -9.10
C LYS A 90 8.88 -12.01 -9.44
N PHE A 91 9.36 -10.80 -9.22
CA PHE A 91 10.72 -10.38 -9.51
C PHE A 91 11.54 -10.18 -8.22
N SER A 92 11.06 -10.69 -7.08
CA SER A 92 11.84 -10.68 -5.84
C SER A 92 13.18 -11.37 -6.06
N ASP A 93 14.19 -10.85 -5.36
CA ASP A 93 15.60 -11.28 -5.47
C ASP A 93 16.24 -11.06 -6.85
N THR A 94 15.65 -10.17 -7.66
CA THR A 94 16.27 -9.72 -8.90
C THR A 94 16.83 -8.31 -8.79
N SER A 95 17.80 -8.00 -9.64
CA SER A 95 18.39 -6.66 -9.73
C SER A 95 18.59 -6.22 -11.16
N ILE A 96 18.39 -4.92 -11.41
CA ILE A 96 18.67 -4.27 -12.69
C ILE A 96 19.54 -3.04 -12.39
N GLY A 97 20.84 -3.14 -12.71
CA GLY A 97 21.80 -2.11 -12.32
C GLY A 97 21.82 -1.90 -10.81
N ASN A 98 21.60 -0.68 -10.35
CA ASN A 98 21.56 -0.34 -8.93
C ASN A 98 20.16 -0.42 -8.30
N ILE A 99 19.20 -1.05 -8.96
CA ILE A 99 17.85 -1.28 -8.44
C ILE A 99 17.69 -2.75 -8.13
N SER A 100 17.35 -3.09 -6.89
CA SER A 100 17.00 -4.45 -6.46
C SER A 100 15.56 -4.50 -5.98
N ILE A 101 14.88 -5.62 -6.25
CA ILE A 101 13.51 -5.89 -5.79
C ILE A 101 13.59 -7.02 -4.78
N VAL A 102 13.02 -6.81 -3.59
CA VAL A 102 13.04 -7.79 -2.49
C VAL A 102 11.71 -7.76 -1.74
N ASP A 103 11.39 -8.82 -1.00
CA ASP A 103 10.19 -8.83 -0.14
C ASP A 103 10.49 -8.25 1.26
N LYS A 104 11.74 -8.32 1.67
CA LYS A 104 12.22 -7.81 2.97
C LYS A 104 13.69 -7.49 2.88
N LEU A 105 14.12 -6.58 3.74
CA LEU A 105 15.53 -6.17 3.83
C LEU A 105 15.96 -6.15 5.29
N VAL A 106 17.14 -6.65 5.58
CA VAL A 106 17.78 -6.53 6.89
C VAL A 106 19.10 -5.79 6.72
N LEU A 107 19.25 -4.67 7.41
CA LEU A 107 20.50 -3.90 7.44
C LEU A 107 21.09 -3.92 8.84
N ASN A 108 22.41 -3.89 8.91
CA ASN A 108 23.09 -3.60 10.17
C ASN A 108 23.36 -2.10 10.24
N LEU A 109 22.74 -1.42 11.18
CA LEU A 109 22.88 0.02 11.43
C LEU A 109 23.47 0.21 12.81
N ASP A 110 24.73 0.65 12.88
CA ASP A 110 25.47 0.90 14.13
C ASP A 110 25.43 -0.33 15.09
N GLY A 111 25.66 -1.53 14.53
CA GLY A 111 25.67 -2.79 15.29
C GLY A 111 24.28 -3.35 15.62
N LYS A 112 23.21 -2.68 15.23
CA LYS A 112 21.82 -3.14 15.42
C LYS A 112 21.22 -3.61 14.10
N LYS A 113 20.47 -4.72 14.13
CA LYS A 113 19.72 -5.20 12.95
C LYS A 113 18.45 -4.39 12.81
N ALA A 114 18.33 -3.66 11.68
CA ALA A 114 17.12 -2.98 11.26
C ALA A 114 16.42 -3.81 10.19
N TRP A 115 15.14 -4.09 10.38
CA TRP A 115 14.29 -4.84 9.47
C TRP A 115 13.39 -3.88 8.73
N PHE A 116 13.35 -4.01 7.41
CA PHE A 116 12.47 -3.27 6.53
C PHE A 116 11.59 -4.28 5.79
N PHE A 117 10.30 -4.10 5.89
CA PHE A 117 9.28 -4.88 5.17
C PHE A 117 8.01 -4.05 5.12
N HIS A 118 7.15 -4.34 4.18
CA HIS A 118 5.83 -3.73 4.13
C HIS A 118 4.88 -4.49 5.06
N GLY A 119 3.98 -3.78 5.74
CA GLY A 119 3.14 -4.33 6.81
C GLY A 119 2.13 -5.38 6.35
N ASP A 120 1.92 -5.55 5.04
CA ASP A 120 1.04 -6.55 4.43
C ASP A 120 1.39 -8.01 4.82
N VAL A 121 2.65 -8.27 5.20
CA VAL A 121 3.07 -9.60 5.69
C VAL A 121 2.34 -10.00 6.99
N PHE A 122 1.85 -9.03 7.76
CA PHE A 122 1.00 -9.28 8.93
C PHE A 122 -0.49 -9.36 8.58
N ASP A 123 -0.87 -8.94 7.38
CA ASP A 123 -2.24 -8.96 6.86
C ASP A 123 -2.68 -10.34 6.35
N ILE A 124 -1.88 -11.38 6.58
CA ILE A 124 -2.34 -12.79 6.47
C ILE A 124 -3.60 -13.00 7.32
N SER A 125 -3.70 -12.30 8.44
CA SER A 125 -4.95 -12.16 9.19
C SER A 125 -6.06 -11.52 8.35
N VAL A 126 -5.75 -10.54 7.50
CA VAL A 126 -6.72 -9.82 6.66
C VAL A 126 -7.10 -10.63 5.43
N GLN A 127 -6.20 -11.41 4.84
CA GLN A 127 -6.58 -12.36 3.78
C GLN A 127 -7.51 -13.45 4.30
N ASN A 128 -7.28 -13.95 5.50
CA ASN A 128 -8.23 -14.83 6.19
C ASN A 128 -9.47 -14.07 6.67
N ALA A 129 -9.39 -12.78 6.98
CA ALA A 129 -10.53 -11.94 7.34
C ALA A 129 -11.42 -11.57 6.15
N LYS A 130 -10.96 -11.64 4.90
CA LYS A 130 -11.83 -11.42 3.72
C LYS A 130 -12.97 -12.42 3.64
N TRP A 131 -12.76 -13.69 3.99
CA TRP A 131 -13.85 -14.66 4.05
C TRP A 131 -14.71 -14.47 5.30
N ILE A 132 -14.13 -14.06 6.45
CA ILE A 132 -14.88 -13.70 7.66
C ILE A 132 -15.71 -12.43 7.42
N ALA A 133 -15.17 -11.42 6.73
CA ALA A 133 -15.90 -10.23 6.33
C ALA A 133 -17.06 -10.56 5.36
N LYS A 134 -16.82 -11.47 4.39
CA LYS A 134 -17.87 -12.00 3.51
C LYS A 134 -18.92 -12.77 4.28
N LEU A 135 -18.52 -13.63 5.22
CA LEU A 135 -19.45 -14.34 6.12
C LEU A 135 -20.26 -13.37 6.99
N GLY A 136 -19.61 -12.30 7.50
CA GLY A 136 -20.29 -11.21 8.21
C GLY A 136 -21.32 -10.49 7.34
N GLY A 137 -20.99 -10.22 6.06
CA GLY A 137 -21.91 -9.65 5.07
C GLY A 137 -23.09 -10.57 4.80
N TYR A 138 -22.86 -11.85 4.53
CA TYR A 138 -23.96 -12.84 4.35
C TYR A 138 -24.79 -13.01 5.62
N GLY A 139 -24.16 -13.02 6.80
CA GLY A 139 -24.86 -13.06 8.08
C GLY A 139 -25.75 -11.83 8.30
N TYR A 140 -25.27 -10.66 7.91
CA TYR A 140 -26.05 -9.41 7.99
C TYR A 140 -27.26 -9.43 7.02
N ASP A 141 -27.05 -9.86 5.78
CA ASP A 141 -28.13 -10.01 4.80
C ASP A 141 -29.18 -11.02 5.27
N LEU A 142 -28.73 -12.14 5.85
CA LEU A 142 -29.62 -13.14 6.45
C LEU A 142 -30.42 -12.55 7.61
N LEU A 143 -29.81 -11.77 8.49
CA LEU A 143 -30.51 -11.08 9.59
C LEU A 143 -31.53 -10.08 9.07
N ILE A 144 -31.23 -9.35 7.98
CA ILE A 144 -32.21 -8.46 7.34
C ILE A 144 -33.42 -9.25 6.80
N LEU A 145 -33.16 -10.38 6.14
CA LEU A 145 -34.23 -11.25 5.61
C LEU A 145 -35.09 -11.83 6.74
N LEU A 146 -34.46 -12.33 7.79
CA LEU A 146 -35.16 -12.82 8.98
C LEU A 146 -36.00 -11.71 9.66
N ASN A 147 -35.45 -10.50 9.77
CA ASN A 147 -36.16 -9.36 10.34
C ASN A 147 -37.32 -8.92 9.46
N ARG A 148 -37.22 -8.99 8.13
CA ARG A 148 -38.35 -8.75 7.20
C ARG A 148 -39.42 -9.81 7.36
N PHE A 149 -39.05 -11.08 7.43
CA PHE A 149 -39.98 -12.19 7.58
C PHE A 149 -40.72 -12.13 8.92
N THR A 150 -40.02 -11.90 10.03
CA THR A 150 -40.61 -11.74 11.35
C THR A 150 -41.56 -10.53 11.42
N ASN A 151 -41.16 -9.40 10.83
CA ASN A 151 -42.02 -8.21 10.82
C ASN A 151 -43.27 -8.41 9.95
N TRP A 152 -43.17 -9.08 8.81
CA TRP A 152 -44.30 -9.45 7.99
C TRP A 152 -45.29 -10.36 8.74
N PHE A 153 -44.77 -11.31 9.55
CA PHE A 153 -45.57 -12.21 10.36
C PHE A 153 -46.26 -11.48 11.54
N LEU A 154 -45.52 -10.57 12.20
CA LEU A 154 -46.04 -9.74 13.30
C LEU A 154 -47.14 -8.78 12.80
N GLU A 155 -46.96 -8.16 11.62
CA GLU A 155 -48.00 -7.33 11.00
C GLU A 155 -49.30 -8.11 10.71
N LYS A 156 -49.21 -9.35 10.23
CA LYS A 156 -50.36 -10.21 10.04
C LYS A 156 -51.08 -10.57 11.34
N LEU A 157 -50.36 -10.55 12.47
CA LEU A 157 -50.90 -10.79 13.81
C LEU A 157 -51.34 -9.51 14.53
N GLY A 158 -51.30 -8.35 13.83
CA GLY A 158 -51.69 -7.04 14.41
C GLY A 158 -50.73 -6.52 15.48
N ARG A 159 -49.48 -6.97 15.48
CA ARG A 159 -48.43 -6.53 16.40
C ARG A 159 -47.48 -5.53 15.75
N GLU A 160 -46.90 -4.65 16.59
CA GLU A 160 -45.93 -3.66 16.13
C GLU A 160 -44.61 -4.31 15.59
N ARG A 161 -43.96 -3.61 14.67
CA ARG A 161 -42.65 -4.02 14.08
C ARG A 161 -41.58 -4.09 15.14
N TYR A 162 -40.79 -5.16 15.14
CA TYR A 162 -39.65 -5.35 16.00
C TYR A 162 -38.35 -5.23 15.18
N SER A 163 -37.33 -4.50 15.69
CA SER A 163 -36.03 -4.39 15.07
C SER A 163 -35.00 -5.18 15.88
N LEU A 164 -34.47 -6.24 15.29
CA LEU A 164 -33.40 -7.07 15.89
C LEU A 164 -32.06 -6.32 16.02
N SER A 165 -31.89 -5.16 15.37
CA SER A 165 -30.64 -4.37 15.39
C SER A 165 -30.65 -3.22 16.42
N LYS A 166 -31.67 -3.07 17.23
CA LYS A 166 -31.72 -2.08 18.32
C LYS A 166 -31.43 -2.78 19.66
N LYS A 167 -30.16 -2.97 19.94
CA LYS A 167 -29.59 -3.03 21.29
C LYS A 167 -28.22 -2.43 21.27
#